data_c2486a681165835da6a4d07a6d83b0e3
#
_entry.id   c2486a681165835da6a4d07a6d83b0e3
#
_cell.length_a   1.000
_cell.length_b   1.000
_cell.length_c   1.000
_cell.angle_alpha   90.00
_cell.angle_beta   90.00
_cell.angle_gamma   90.00
#
_symmetry.space_group_name_H-M   'P 1'
#
loop_
_entity.id
_entity.type
_entity.pdbx_description
1 polymer ?
#
loop_
_entity_poly.entity_id
_entity_poly.type
_entity_poly.pdbx_seq_one_letter_code
_entity_poly.pdbx_strand_id
1 'polypeptide(L)'
;MHESFADVAALDEHLARPTAAAVEALARLDGDVVVLGAGGKMGPALARMVRRGLDAAGLTARRVTAVSGFTDRAKAAALERDRVATVACDLMDRDAVARLPDAGLVLHLTGQKFGTGSDPARTWAVNTLAPAAALDRYAGARIVLFSTGCVYPLVPADGPGADEATRLEPAGEYANAAVARERVAGFLAARSATPLLLFRLCYAVEPRYGVIHDVARRVAAGEPVDVRMGWVNLIWQRDAAALAIRCLEAAAVPPAALNVTGLERLSVRALAERCGALLGRRPVFTGAEAPQAWLWDARACHARFGPPETTADEAVRMVCAWVARGGESFGKPTKFEVLDGRF
;
A
#
# COMPACT_ATOMS: atom_id res chain seq x y z
N MET A 1 -8.17 -23.07 11.91
CA MET A 1 -8.97 -23.07 10.67
C MET A 1 -8.26 -22.16 9.69
N HIS A 2 -7.87 -22.69 8.51
CA HIS A 2 -7.19 -21.87 7.51
C HIS A 2 -8.26 -20.97 6.85
N GLU A 3 -8.11 -19.65 6.96
CA GLU A 3 -9.00 -18.71 6.25
C GLU A 3 -8.84 -18.90 4.74
N SER A 4 -9.83 -19.52 4.14
CA SER A 4 -10.01 -19.53 2.68
C SER A 4 -11.21 -18.64 2.38
N PHE A 5 -11.06 -17.70 1.47
CA PHE A 5 -12.17 -16.79 1.12
C PHE A 5 -13.11 -17.48 0.15
N ALA A 6 -14.39 -17.56 0.44
CA ALA A 6 -15.39 -18.19 -0.41
C ALA A 6 -15.54 -17.49 -1.78
N ASP A 7 -15.39 -16.19 -1.84
CA ASP A 7 -15.51 -15.35 -3.03
C ASP A 7 -14.81 -13.99 -2.84
N VAL A 8 -14.93 -13.10 -3.84
CA VAL A 8 -14.39 -11.74 -3.79
C VAL A 8 -15.03 -10.92 -2.66
N ALA A 9 -16.31 -11.11 -2.38
CA ALA A 9 -17.00 -10.37 -1.34
C ALA A 9 -16.46 -10.73 0.05
N ALA A 10 -16.22 -12.01 0.32
CA ALA A 10 -15.61 -12.49 1.56
C ALA A 10 -14.17 -11.97 1.73
N LEU A 11 -13.40 -11.90 0.65
CA LEU A 11 -12.07 -11.31 0.65
C LEU A 11 -12.12 -9.80 0.93
N ASP A 12 -12.97 -9.06 0.24
CA ASP A 12 -13.12 -7.61 0.43
C ASP A 12 -13.62 -7.29 1.85
N GLU A 13 -14.49 -8.14 2.40
CA GLU A 13 -14.95 -8.06 3.79
C GLU A 13 -13.78 -8.24 4.78
N HIS A 14 -12.94 -9.26 4.56
CA HIS A 14 -11.75 -9.49 5.37
C HIS A 14 -10.76 -8.32 5.29
N LEU A 15 -10.46 -7.83 4.08
CA LEU A 15 -9.51 -6.72 3.88
C LEU A 15 -9.98 -5.40 4.49
N ALA A 16 -11.29 -5.22 4.67
CA ALA A 16 -11.90 -4.02 5.26
C ALA A 16 -12.17 -4.14 6.77
N ARG A 17 -11.80 -5.27 7.41
CA ARG A 17 -12.01 -5.47 8.87
C ARG A 17 -10.94 -4.70 9.65
N PRO A 18 -11.33 -3.73 10.51
CA PRO A 18 -10.36 -3.01 11.34
C PRO A 18 -9.71 -3.92 12.37
N THR A 19 -8.48 -3.64 12.74
CA THR A 19 -7.83 -4.20 13.93
C THR A 19 -8.28 -3.42 15.17
N ALA A 20 -8.20 -4.02 16.35
CA ALA A 20 -8.51 -3.34 17.62
C ALA A 20 -7.66 -2.05 17.76
N ALA A 21 -6.37 -2.13 17.44
CA ALA A 21 -5.46 -0.99 17.51
C ALA A 21 -5.81 0.14 16.50
N ALA A 22 -6.37 -0.18 15.32
CA ALA A 22 -6.85 0.83 14.40
C ALA A 22 -8.13 1.52 14.91
N VAL A 23 -9.03 0.77 15.56
CA VAL A 23 -10.23 1.33 16.23
C VAL A 23 -9.82 2.28 17.34
N GLU A 24 -8.90 1.88 18.20
CA GLU A 24 -8.36 2.72 19.28
C GLU A 24 -7.68 3.99 18.75
N ALA A 25 -6.89 3.90 17.68
CA ALA A 25 -6.26 5.06 17.06
C ALA A 25 -7.31 6.07 16.54
N LEU A 26 -8.37 5.58 15.88
CA LEU A 26 -9.47 6.44 15.44
C LEU A 26 -10.25 7.07 16.59
N ALA A 27 -10.36 6.37 17.73
CA ALA A 27 -11.02 6.91 18.92
C ALA A 27 -10.23 8.06 19.58
N ARG A 28 -8.90 8.04 19.47
CA ARG A 28 -8.02 9.09 20.02
C ARG A 28 -7.84 10.32 19.11
N LEU A 29 -8.19 10.21 17.85
CA LEU A 29 -8.03 11.27 16.86
C LEU A 29 -9.35 11.97 16.60
N ASP A 30 -9.33 13.28 16.37
CA ASP A 30 -10.52 14.07 16.07
C ASP A 30 -10.64 14.40 14.58
N GLY A 31 -11.88 14.70 14.16
CA GLY A 31 -12.21 15.18 12.82
C GLY A 31 -12.70 14.10 11.87
N ASP A 32 -13.31 14.55 10.78
CA ASP A 32 -13.74 13.71 9.66
C ASP A 32 -12.51 13.16 8.92
N VAL A 33 -12.68 12.06 8.19
CA VAL A 33 -11.61 11.39 7.47
C VAL A 33 -11.83 11.47 5.96
N VAL A 34 -10.79 11.89 5.23
CA VAL A 34 -10.77 11.84 3.76
C VAL A 34 -9.74 10.83 3.27
N VAL A 35 -10.13 9.99 2.33
CA VAL A 35 -9.26 9.01 1.65
C VAL A 35 -9.11 9.43 0.19
N LEU A 36 -7.96 10.00 -0.16
CA LEU A 36 -7.64 10.45 -1.51
C LEU A 36 -7.02 9.31 -2.34
N GLY A 37 -7.49 9.11 -3.56
CA GLY A 37 -7.11 7.97 -4.39
C GLY A 37 -7.85 6.68 -4.06
N ALA A 38 -9.05 6.82 -3.48
CA ALA A 38 -9.87 5.71 -2.99
C ALA A 38 -10.33 4.72 -4.08
N GLY A 39 -10.28 5.06 -5.35
CA GLY A 39 -10.59 4.14 -6.47
C GLY A 39 -9.47 3.14 -6.80
N GLY A 40 -8.28 3.29 -6.20
CA GLY A 40 -7.14 2.38 -6.38
C GLY A 40 -7.32 1.01 -5.70
N LYS A 41 -6.28 0.15 -5.75
CA LYS A 41 -6.36 -1.23 -5.23
C LYS A 41 -6.65 -1.31 -3.72
N MET A 42 -5.98 -0.49 -2.92
CA MET A 42 -6.14 -0.50 -1.45
C MET A 42 -7.26 0.42 -0.96
N GLY A 43 -7.58 1.45 -1.76
CA GLY A 43 -8.44 2.54 -1.33
C GLY A 43 -9.83 2.11 -0.85
N PRO A 44 -10.57 1.25 -1.58
CA PRO A 44 -11.90 0.81 -1.14
C PRO A 44 -11.87 0.08 0.21
N ALA A 45 -10.93 -0.85 0.38
CA ALA A 45 -10.80 -1.60 1.64
C ALA A 45 -10.39 -0.68 2.80
N LEU A 46 -9.47 0.27 2.57
CA LEU A 46 -9.05 1.25 3.59
C LEU A 46 -10.19 2.18 3.99
N ALA A 47 -10.96 2.73 3.03
CA ALA A 47 -12.08 3.62 3.32
C ALA A 47 -13.18 2.91 4.13
N ARG A 48 -13.51 1.66 3.78
CA ARG A 48 -14.42 0.79 4.53
C ARG A 48 -13.88 0.48 5.93
N MET A 49 -12.56 0.18 6.04
CA MET A 49 -11.91 -0.06 7.33
C MET A 49 -12.00 1.15 8.26
N VAL A 50 -11.78 2.36 7.74
CA VAL A 50 -11.95 3.61 8.50
C VAL A 50 -13.39 3.76 8.98
N ARG A 51 -14.40 3.57 8.10
CA ARG A 51 -15.81 3.68 8.50
C ARG A 51 -16.17 2.70 9.61
N ARG A 52 -15.80 1.45 9.44
CA ARG A 52 -16.03 0.39 10.43
C ARG A 52 -15.30 0.62 11.74
N GLY A 53 -14.08 1.14 11.66
CA GLY A 53 -13.31 1.49 12.85
C GLY A 53 -13.97 2.61 13.65
N LEU A 54 -14.48 3.66 12.97
CA LEU A 54 -15.24 4.72 13.61
C LEU A 54 -16.56 4.20 14.21
N ASP A 55 -17.26 3.31 13.51
CA ASP A 55 -18.49 2.69 14.02
C ASP A 55 -18.22 1.84 15.26
N ALA A 56 -17.17 1.04 15.23
CA ALA A 56 -16.76 0.22 16.37
C ALA A 56 -16.32 1.06 17.59
N ALA A 57 -15.78 2.26 17.34
CA ALA A 57 -15.45 3.25 18.37
C ALA A 57 -16.67 4.07 18.86
N GLY A 58 -17.88 3.84 18.34
CA GLY A 58 -19.08 4.64 18.67
C GLY A 58 -19.12 6.02 18.01
N LEU A 59 -18.20 6.32 17.08
CA LEU A 59 -18.05 7.63 16.42
C LEU A 59 -18.85 7.70 15.11
N THR A 60 -20.10 7.27 15.13
CA THR A 60 -20.94 7.10 13.93
C THR A 60 -21.28 8.40 13.22
N ALA A 61 -21.25 9.54 13.93
CA ALA A 61 -21.50 10.87 13.37
C ALA A 61 -20.33 11.40 12.52
N ARG A 62 -19.10 10.88 12.69
CA ARG A 62 -17.93 11.30 11.90
C ARG A 62 -18.05 10.80 10.48
N ARG A 63 -17.75 11.67 9.54
CA ARG A 63 -17.84 11.36 8.09
C ARG A 63 -16.56 10.72 7.61
N VAL A 64 -16.72 9.78 6.67
CA VAL A 64 -15.62 9.23 5.86
C VAL A 64 -15.94 9.55 4.41
N THR A 65 -15.04 10.26 3.74
CA THR A 65 -15.19 10.63 2.33
C THR A 65 -14.09 9.99 1.50
N ALA A 66 -14.47 9.18 0.55
CA ALA A 66 -13.61 8.58 -0.46
C ALA A 66 -13.57 9.47 -1.71
N VAL A 67 -12.38 9.90 -2.11
CA VAL A 67 -12.18 10.79 -3.26
C VAL A 67 -11.34 10.09 -4.33
N SER A 68 -11.84 10.07 -5.55
CA SER A 68 -11.14 9.52 -6.72
C SER A 68 -11.86 9.95 -8.00
N GLY A 69 -11.28 9.73 -9.17
CA GLY A 69 -11.98 9.91 -10.44
C GLY A 69 -13.19 8.98 -10.63
N PHE A 70 -13.28 7.90 -9.89
CA PHE A 70 -14.36 6.89 -9.92
C PHE A 70 -14.86 6.56 -11.33
N THR A 71 -13.91 6.23 -12.24
CA THR A 71 -14.24 5.74 -13.58
C THR A 71 -15.08 4.46 -13.54
N ASP A 72 -14.90 3.65 -12.50
CA ASP A 72 -15.74 2.51 -12.16
C ASP A 72 -16.80 2.93 -11.13
N ARG A 73 -18.01 3.18 -11.62
CA ARG A 73 -19.16 3.60 -10.81
C ARG A 73 -19.58 2.54 -9.79
N ALA A 74 -19.35 1.26 -10.05
CA ALA A 74 -19.70 0.18 -9.14
C ALA A 74 -18.89 0.27 -7.83
N LYS A 75 -17.64 0.72 -7.90
CA LYS A 75 -16.81 0.96 -6.71
C LYS A 75 -17.35 2.08 -5.83
N ALA A 76 -17.78 3.19 -6.43
CA ALA A 76 -18.41 4.28 -5.68
C ALA A 76 -19.69 3.79 -4.98
N ALA A 77 -20.60 3.15 -5.72
CA ALA A 77 -21.83 2.60 -5.17
C ALA A 77 -21.61 1.57 -4.05
N ALA A 78 -20.52 0.77 -4.14
CA ALA A 78 -20.15 -0.17 -3.08
C ALA A 78 -19.72 0.56 -1.80
N LEU A 79 -18.95 1.64 -1.91
CA LEU A 79 -18.52 2.47 -0.78
C LEU A 79 -19.73 3.19 -0.12
N GLU A 80 -20.65 3.72 -0.91
CA GLU A 80 -21.86 4.39 -0.42
C GLU A 80 -22.78 3.45 0.37
N ARG A 81 -22.93 2.19 -0.07
CA ARG A 81 -23.64 1.15 0.71
C ARG A 81 -23.00 0.91 2.09
N ASP A 82 -21.69 1.07 2.21
CA ASP A 82 -20.96 0.97 3.47
C ASP A 82 -20.88 2.31 4.24
N ARG A 83 -21.73 3.29 3.90
CA ARG A 83 -21.79 4.62 4.53
C ARG A 83 -20.49 5.41 4.44
N VAL A 84 -19.74 5.23 3.35
CA VAL A 84 -18.62 6.06 2.95
C VAL A 84 -19.11 7.00 1.85
N ALA A 85 -19.07 8.31 2.11
CA ALA A 85 -19.42 9.29 1.07
C ALA A 85 -18.40 9.24 -0.07
N THR A 86 -18.86 9.42 -1.30
CA THR A 86 -17.96 9.43 -2.47
C THR A 86 -17.96 10.78 -3.16
N VAL A 87 -16.77 11.24 -3.59
CA VAL A 87 -16.62 12.45 -4.39
C VAL A 87 -15.77 12.12 -5.62
N ALA A 88 -16.37 12.29 -6.80
CA ALA A 88 -15.63 12.20 -8.06
C ALA A 88 -14.80 13.47 -8.25
N CYS A 89 -13.46 13.33 -8.23
CA CYS A 89 -12.52 14.43 -8.37
C CYS A 89 -11.25 13.96 -9.07
N ASP A 90 -10.80 14.71 -10.06
CA ASP A 90 -9.43 14.62 -10.56
C ASP A 90 -8.52 15.39 -9.59
N LEU A 91 -7.66 14.68 -8.90
CA LEU A 91 -6.74 15.28 -7.92
C LEU A 91 -5.62 16.14 -8.59
N MET A 92 -5.56 16.16 -9.91
CA MET A 92 -4.73 17.08 -10.69
C MET A 92 -5.42 18.44 -10.91
N ASP A 93 -6.75 18.52 -10.77
CA ASP A 93 -7.52 19.76 -10.84
C ASP A 93 -7.52 20.47 -9.49
N ARG A 94 -6.69 21.50 -9.36
CA ARG A 94 -6.53 22.25 -8.09
C ARG A 94 -7.83 22.91 -7.63
N ASP A 95 -8.66 23.40 -8.56
CA ASP A 95 -9.92 24.05 -8.22
C ASP A 95 -10.96 23.02 -7.73
N ALA A 96 -10.97 21.82 -8.33
CA ALA A 96 -11.79 20.73 -7.85
C ALA A 96 -11.33 20.24 -6.46
N VAL A 97 -10.03 20.11 -6.24
CA VAL A 97 -9.45 19.74 -4.93
C VAL A 97 -9.78 20.79 -3.85
N ALA A 98 -9.73 22.09 -4.19
CA ALA A 98 -10.07 23.15 -3.24
C ALA A 98 -11.52 23.10 -2.73
N ARG A 99 -12.43 22.47 -3.50
CA ARG A 99 -13.84 22.29 -3.14
C ARG A 99 -14.15 20.99 -2.39
N LEU A 100 -13.15 20.15 -2.14
CA LEU A 100 -13.34 18.93 -1.35
C LEU A 100 -13.79 19.27 0.09
N PRO A 101 -14.53 18.37 0.75
CA PRO A 101 -14.99 18.61 2.12
C PRO A 101 -13.82 18.78 3.09
N ASP A 102 -14.06 19.50 4.19
CA ASP A 102 -13.10 19.62 5.28
C ASP A 102 -12.87 18.28 5.97
N ALA A 103 -11.65 18.07 6.44
CA ALA A 103 -11.28 16.89 7.22
C ALA A 103 -10.08 17.20 8.12
N GLY A 104 -10.08 16.63 9.32
CA GLY A 104 -8.94 16.67 10.22
C GLY A 104 -7.92 15.55 9.97
N LEU A 105 -8.33 14.50 9.26
CA LEU A 105 -7.53 13.30 9.00
C LEU A 105 -7.54 12.96 7.50
N VAL A 106 -6.35 12.78 6.92
CA VAL A 106 -6.20 12.53 5.48
C VAL A 106 -5.31 11.32 5.24
N LEU A 107 -5.83 10.35 4.50
CA LEU A 107 -5.09 9.21 3.97
C LEU A 107 -4.94 9.40 2.45
N HIS A 108 -3.72 9.71 2.00
CA HIS A 108 -3.46 10.04 0.60
C HIS A 108 -2.76 8.89 -0.12
N LEU A 109 -3.49 8.17 -0.98
CA LEU A 109 -3.01 6.99 -1.69
C LEU A 109 -2.74 7.24 -3.19
N THR A 110 -2.95 8.47 -3.67
CA THR A 110 -2.80 8.75 -5.10
C THR A 110 -1.36 8.62 -5.53
N GLY A 111 -1.16 7.89 -6.62
CA GLY A 111 0.12 7.73 -7.27
C GLY A 111 -0.01 6.85 -8.51
N GLN A 112 0.88 7.04 -9.48
CA GLN A 112 0.94 6.24 -10.70
C GLN A 112 2.22 5.41 -10.68
N LYS A 113 2.07 4.07 -10.60
CA LYS A 113 3.18 3.11 -10.63
C LYS A 113 3.31 2.42 -12.00
N PHE A 114 2.20 2.18 -12.69
CA PHE A 114 2.17 1.41 -13.93
C PHE A 114 2.10 2.32 -15.16
N GLY A 115 2.71 1.88 -16.27
CA GLY A 115 2.77 2.67 -17.50
C GLY A 115 3.72 3.86 -17.43
N THR A 116 4.64 3.87 -16.49
CA THR A 116 5.53 5.01 -16.21
C THR A 116 6.57 5.23 -17.30
N GLY A 117 6.96 4.18 -18.01
CA GLY A 117 7.88 4.30 -19.15
C GLY A 117 7.22 4.84 -20.42
N SER A 118 5.89 4.71 -20.58
CA SER A 118 5.16 5.20 -21.74
C SER A 118 4.74 6.67 -21.62
N ASP A 119 4.55 7.18 -20.41
CA ASP A 119 4.22 8.59 -20.14
C ASP A 119 4.92 9.08 -18.85
N PRO A 120 6.22 9.39 -18.93
CA PRO A 120 6.97 9.90 -17.79
C PRO A 120 6.42 11.23 -17.26
N ALA A 121 6.03 12.15 -18.16
CA ALA A 121 5.51 13.46 -17.75
C ALA A 121 4.27 13.32 -16.87
N ARG A 122 3.30 12.49 -17.28
CA ARG A 122 2.11 12.20 -16.48
C ARG A 122 2.47 11.50 -15.16
N THR A 123 3.45 10.58 -15.18
CA THR A 123 3.93 9.92 -13.97
C THR A 123 4.44 10.92 -12.95
N TRP A 124 5.27 11.88 -13.37
CA TRP A 124 5.78 12.94 -12.50
C TRP A 124 4.65 13.86 -12.01
N ALA A 125 3.79 14.30 -12.92
CA ALA A 125 2.67 15.18 -12.59
C ALA A 125 1.75 14.56 -11.52
N VAL A 126 1.25 13.34 -11.73
CA VAL A 126 0.36 12.65 -10.78
C VAL A 126 1.05 12.43 -9.44
N ASN A 127 2.34 12.09 -9.44
CA ASN A 127 3.06 11.80 -8.22
C ASN A 127 3.51 13.06 -7.44
N THR A 128 3.45 14.26 -8.03
CA THR A 128 3.87 15.51 -7.37
C THR A 128 2.76 16.54 -7.23
N LEU A 129 2.02 16.85 -8.30
CA LEU A 129 1.01 17.91 -8.27
C LEU A 129 -0.23 17.51 -7.48
N ALA A 130 -0.71 16.27 -7.59
CA ALA A 130 -1.86 15.81 -6.82
C ALA A 130 -1.59 15.82 -5.29
N PRO A 131 -0.46 15.30 -4.77
CA PRO A 131 -0.10 15.49 -3.36
C PRO A 131 0.06 16.96 -2.96
N ALA A 132 0.65 17.79 -3.82
CA ALA A 132 0.80 19.22 -3.52
C ALA A 132 -0.56 19.91 -3.34
N ALA A 133 -1.50 19.69 -4.25
CA ALA A 133 -2.85 20.24 -4.14
C ALA A 133 -3.57 19.74 -2.87
N ALA A 134 -3.38 18.47 -2.50
CA ALA A 134 -3.94 17.92 -1.27
C ALA A 134 -3.33 18.55 -0.01
N LEU A 135 -2.01 18.78 0.02
CA LEU A 135 -1.33 19.45 1.15
C LEU A 135 -1.80 20.91 1.32
N ASP A 136 -2.00 21.64 0.20
CA ASP A 136 -2.55 22.99 0.24
C ASP A 136 -4.00 22.98 0.76
N ARG A 137 -4.85 22.03 0.28
CA ARG A 137 -6.26 21.93 0.71
C ARG A 137 -6.43 21.56 2.18
N TYR A 138 -5.60 20.65 2.66
CA TYR A 138 -5.70 20.09 4.01
C TYR A 138 -4.59 20.58 4.94
N ALA A 139 -4.17 21.84 4.75
CA ALA A 139 -3.21 22.46 5.64
C ALA A 139 -3.69 22.39 7.11
N GLY A 140 -2.81 21.92 8.01
CA GLY A 140 -3.12 21.72 9.42
C GLY A 140 -3.78 20.38 9.77
N ALA A 141 -4.30 19.62 8.80
CA ALA A 141 -4.81 18.26 9.04
C ALA A 141 -3.65 17.28 9.30
N ARG A 142 -3.92 16.16 9.96
CA ARG A 142 -2.97 15.05 10.05
C ARG A 142 -3.01 14.25 8.76
N ILE A 143 -1.88 14.14 8.08
CA ILE A 143 -1.79 13.51 6.76
C ILE A 143 -0.85 12.31 6.79
N VAL A 144 -1.33 11.17 6.33
CA VAL A 144 -0.51 10.01 5.94
C VAL A 144 -0.44 9.98 4.42
N LEU A 145 0.73 10.27 3.87
CA LEU A 145 0.99 10.24 2.44
C LEU A 145 1.68 8.93 2.07
N PHE A 146 0.99 8.11 1.28
CA PHE A 146 1.56 6.87 0.76
C PHE A 146 2.72 7.17 -0.18
N SER A 147 3.87 6.63 0.16
CA SER A 147 5.08 6.56 -0.63
C SER A 147 5.44 5.09 -0.90
N THR A 148 6.66 4.80 -1.22
CA THR A 148 7.11 3.46 -1.63
C THR A 148 8.54 3.19 -1.18
N GLY A 149 8.87 1.92 -0.95
CA GLY A 149 10.26 1.50 -0.74
C GLY A 149 11.16 1.62 -1.98
N CYS A 150 10.57 1.81 -3.18
CA CYS A 150 11.37 2.03 -4.39
C CYS A 150 12.20 3.34 -4.37
N VAL A 151 12.02 4.20 -3.36
CA VAL A 151 12.85 5.39 -3.16
C VAL A 151 14.29 5.06 -2.76
N TYR A 152 14.56 3.86 -2.28
CA TYR A 152 15.88 3.38 -1.86
C TYR A 152 16.63 2.68 -2.99
N PRO A 153 17.97 2.53 -2.88
CA PRO A 153 18.72 1.65 -3.74
C PRO A 153 18.44 0.16 -3.46
N LEU A 154 18.93 -0.70 -4.34
CA LEU A 154 19.13 -2.11 -3.99
C LEU A 154 20.15 -2.20 -2.86
N VAL A 155 19.91 -3.11 -1.92
CA VAL A 155 20.77 -3.33 -0.75
C VAL A 155 21.31 -4.77 -0.75
N PRO A 156 22.41 -5.07 -0.02
CA PRO A 156 22.90 -6.43 0.11
C PRO A 156 21.79 -7.39 0.57
N ALA A 157 21.67 -8.51 -0.14
CA ALA A 157 20.60 -9.49 0.10
C ALA A 157 20.72 -10.21 1.46
N ASP A 158 21.91 -10.22 2.06
CA ASP A 158 22.20 -10.75 3.39
C ASP A 158 22.12 -9.70 4.51
N GLY A 159 21.89 -8.42 4.13
CA GLY A 159 21.79 -7.30 5.07
C GLY A 159 20.39 -7.14 5.71
N PRO A 160 20.23 -6.13 6.58
CA PRO A 160 18.97 -5.87 7.27
C PRO A 160 17.88 -5.23 6.38
N GLY A 161 18.25 -4.75 5.20
CA GLY A 161 17.38 -3.90 4.37
C GLY A 161 17.66 -2.40 4.54
N ALA A 162 17.07 -1.57 3.67
CA ALA A 162 17.15 -0.12 3.76
C ALA A 162 16.24 0.38 4.89
N ASP A 163 16.76 1.17 5.82
CA ASP A 163 16.01 1.87 6.86
C ASP A 163 15.65 3.31 6.45
N GLU A 164 14.97 4.05 7.31
CA GLU A 164 14.55 5.42 7.03
C GLU A 164 15.71 6.42 6.92
N ALA A 165 16.89 6.10 7.46
CA ALA A 165 18.12 6.90 7.36
C ALA A 165 18.92 6.60 6.09
N THR A 166 18.61 5.50 5.41
CA THR A 166 19.28 5.11 4.17
C THR A 166 19.09 6.17 3.10
N ARG A 167 20.17 6.59 2.45
CA ARG A 167 20.14 7.58 1.37
C ARG A 167 19.19 7.14 0.25
N LEU A 168 18.38 8.08 -0.23
CA LEU A 168 17.46 7.83 -1.33
C LEU A 168 18.22 7.83 -2.66
N GLU A 169 18.21 6.70 -3.35
CA GLU A 169 18.83 6.49 -4.67
C GLU A 169 17.84 5.75 -5.59
N PRO A 170 16.78 6.47 -6.06
CA PRO A 170 15.72 5.86 -6.82
C PRO A 170 16.17 5.43 -8.22
N ALA A 171 15.73 4.24 -8.65
CA ALA A 171 15.90 3.77 -10.01
C ALA A 171 14.59 3.88 -10.83
N GLY A 172 14.67 4.49 -12.01
CA GLY A 172 13.54 4.64 -12.94
C GLY A 172 12.58 5.78 -12.61
N GLU A 173 11.66 6.07 -13.53
CA GLU A 173 10.78 7.24 -13.48
C GLU A 173 9.84 7.23 -12.27
N TYR A 174 9.24 6.08 -11.95
CA TYR A 174 8.33 5.98 -10.82
C TYR A 174 9.02 6.29 -9.48
N ALA A 175 10.19 5.71 -9.27
CA ALA A 175 10.92 5.89 -8.01
C ALA A 175 11.43 7.32 -7.84
N ASN A 176 11.92 7.94 -8.93
CA ASN A 176 12.32 9.35 -8.93
C ASN A 176 11.13 10.28 -8.67
N ALA A 177 9.99 10.04 -9.29
CA ALA A 177 8.75 10.79 -9.03
C ALA A 177 8.26 10.61 -7.59
N ALA A 178 8.45 9.43 -6.99
CA ALA A 178 8.13 9.19 -5.58
C ALA A 178 9.04 9.98 -4.63
N VAL A 179 10.36 10.06 -4.90
CA VAL A 179 11.27 10.93 -4.14
C VAL A 179 10.87 12.41 -4.28
N ALA A 180 10.51 12.84 -5.49
CA ALA A 180 10.03 14.21 -5.71
C ALA A 180 8.74 14.47 -4.92
N ARG A 181 7.79 13.53 -4.89
CA ARG A 181 6.58 13.59 -4.04
C ARG A 181 6.92 13.83 -2.59
N GLU A 182 7.83 13.03 -2.01
CA GLU A 182 8.23 13.17 -0.61
C GLU A 182 8.85 14.54 -0.33
N ARG A 183 9.71 15.04 -1.21
CA ARG A 183 10.39 16.34 -1.05
C ARG A 183 9.41 17.50 -1.17
N VAL A 184 8.54 17.49 -2.18
CA VAL A 184 7.52 18.54 -2.37
C VAL A 184 6.53 18.54 -1.21
N ALA A 185 6.01 17.37 -0.84
CA ALA A 185 5.10 17.25 0.30
C ALA A 185 5.76 17.69 1.62
N GLY A 186 6.99 17.30 1.87
CA GLY A 186 7.75 17.70 3.05
C GLY A 186 7.97 19.22 3.13
N PHE A 187 8.31 19.87 2.01
CA PHE A 187 8.43 21.32 1.93
C PHE A 187 7.12 22.03 2.25
N LEU A 188 6.00 21.58 1.62
CA LEU A 188 4.69 22.18 1.84
C LEU A 188 4.20 21.98 3.27
N ALA A 189 4.34 20.79 3.80
CA ALA A 189 3.97 20.46 5.17
C ALA A 189 4.74 21.30 6.21
N ALA A 190 6.05 21.46 6.02
CA ALA A 190 6.87 22.31 6.90
C ALA A 190 6.44 23.79 6.82
N ARG A 191 6.15 24.29 5.61
CA ARG A 191 5.71 25.68 5.38
C ARG A 191 4.38 26.01 6.07
N SER A 192 3.44 25.06 6.08
CA SER A 192 2.10 25.22 6.66
C SER A 192 1.96 24.61 8.07
N ALA A 193 3.05 24.14 8.68
CA ALA A 193 3.06 23.41 9.95
C ALA A 193 2.06 22.24 9.96
N THR A 194 1.87 21.57 8.81
CA THR A 194 0.96 20.44 8.66
C THR A 194 1.63 19.14 9.12
N PRO A 195 1.06 18.41 10.10
CA PRO A 195 1.59 17.12 10.51
C PRO A 195 1.51 16.10 9.38
N LEU A 196 2.66 15.61 8.93
CA LEU A 196 2.80 14.67 7.80
C LEU A 196 3.60 13.44 8.19
N LEU A 197 3.12 12.27 7.77
CA LEU A 197 3.90 11.04 7.73
C LEU A 197 4.02 10.54 6.30
N LEU A 198 5.25 10.27 5.86
CA LEU A 198 5.57 9.60 4.60
C LEU A 198 5.53 8.08 4.84
N PHE A 199 4.47 7.43 4.38
CA PHE A 199 4.20 6.02 4.56
C PHE A 199 4.86 5.23 3.40
N ARG A 200 6.12 4.80 3.57
CA ARG A 200 6.89 4.06 2.56
C ARG A 200 6.45 2.61 2.54
N LEU A 201 5.36 2.34 1.83
CA LEU A 201 4.80 1.00 1.68
C LEU A 201 5.65 0.13 0.77
N CYS A 202 5.97 -1.07 1.26
CA CYS A 202 6.78 -2.04 0.56
C CYS A 202 6.03 -3.37 0.44
N TYR A 203 5.71 -3.78 -0.78
CA TYR A 203 5.05 -5.04 -1.14
C TYR A 203 3.84 -5.43 -0.28
N ALA A 204 2.79 -4.59 -0.27
CA ALA A 204 1.49 -5.04 0.23
C ALA A 204 0.90 -6.12 -0.67
N VAL A 205 0.52 -7.25 -0.07
CA VAL A 205 0.03 -8.43 -0.78
C VAL A 205 -1.39 -8.82 -0.35
N GLU A 206 -2.15 -9.34 -1.30
CA GLU A 206 -3.46 -9.94 -1.09
C GLU A 206 -3.74 -11.00 -2.18
N PRO A 207 -4.79 -11.81 -2.11
CA PRO A 207 -4.98 -12.95 -3.02
C PRO A 207 -5.04 -12.62 -4.51
N ARG A 208 -5.44 -11.38 -4.91
CA ARG A 208 -5.55 -10.96 -6.33
C ARG A 208 -4.30 -10.25 -6.84
N TYR A 209 -3.34 -9.91 -5.93
CA TYR A 209 -2.18 -9.09 -6.28
C TYR A 209 -1.03 -9.22 -5.27
N GLY A 210 0.17 -9.14 -5.74
CA GLY A 210 1.38 -9.10 -4.91
C GLY A 210 2.37 -10.19 -5.30
N VAL A 211 3.56 -10.13 -4.70
CA VAL A 211 4.66 -11.08 -5.02
C VAL A 211 4.23 -12.53 -4.84
N ILE A 212 3.51 -12.84 -3.74
CA ILE A 212 3.02 -14.21 -3.49
C ILE A 212 2.05 -14.64 -4.61
N HIS A 213 1.14 -13.74 -5.03
CA HIS A 213 0.19 -14.03 -6.10
C HIS A 213 0.90 -14.31 -7.44
N ASP A 214 1.88 -13.48 -7.80
CA ASP A 214 2.64 -13.66 -9.04
C ASP A 214 3.40 -14.98 -9.05
N VAL A 215 4.08 -15.32 -7.95
CA VAL A 215 4.81 -16.58 -7.78
C VAL A 215 3.84 -17.77 -7.82
N ALA A 216 2.77 -17.74 -7.03
CA ALA A 216 1.79 -18.84 -6.98
C ALA A 216 1.13 -19.10 -8.34
N ARG A 217 0.80 -18.05 -9.10
CA ARG A 217 0.23 -18.19 -10.44
C ARG A 217 1.20 -18.85 -11.43
N ARG A 218 2.46 -18.41 -11.44
CA ARG A 218 3.50 -19.03 -12.28
C ARG A 218 3.68 -20.50 -11.95
N VAL A 219 3.77 -20.84 -10.66
CA VAL A 219 3.87 -22.24 -10.21
C VAL A 219 2.65 -23.05 -10.64
N ALA A 220 1.42 -22.53 -10.45
CA ALA A 220 0.19 -23.20 -10.86
C ALA A 220 0.13 -23.45 -12.37
N ALA A 221 0.61 -22.49 -13.18
CA ALA A 221 0.66 -22.58 -14.63
C ALA A 221 1.85 -23.42 -15.15
N GLY A 222 2.81 -23.82 -14.30
CA GLY A 222 4.05 -24.49 -14.73
C GLY A 222 5.02 -23.54 -15.44
N GLU A 223 4.85 -22.22 -15.26
CA GLU A 223 5.72 -21.19 -15.81
C GLU A 223 6.96 -20.99 -14.94
N PRO A 224 8.11 -20.60 -15.53
CA PRO A 224 9.31 -20.33 -14.75
C PRO A 224 9.15 -19.16 -13.80
N VAL A 225 9.61 -19.31 -12.56
CA VAL A 225 9.79 -18.24 -11.58
C VAL A 225 11.19 -17.68 -11.73
N ASP A 226 11.28 -16.38 -12.02
CA ASP A 226 12.57 -15.67 -12.09
C ASP A 226 13.07 -15.38 -10.68
N VAL A 227 14.23 -15.93 -10.33
CA VAL A 227 14.84 -15.78 -9.00
C VAL A 227 15.96 -14.74 -8.95
N ARG A 228 16.14 -13.91 -9.99
CA ARG A 228 17.15 -12.83 -9.96
C ARG A 228 16.93 -11.88 -8.79
N MET A 229 15.70 -11.50 -8.49
CA MET A 229 15.34 -10.88 -7.20
C MET A 229 15.14 -12.00 -6.19
N GLY A 230 16.24 -12.47 -5.59
CA GLY A 230 16.25 -13.67 -4.76
C GLY A 230 15.53 -13.55 -3.42
N TRP A 231 15.31 -12.31 -2.96
CA TRP A 231 14.77 -12.04 -1.62
C TRP A 231 13.75 -10.91 -1.65
N VAL A 232 12.73 -11.03 -0.82
CA VAL A 232 11.69 -10.03 -0.62
C VAL A 232 11.25 -10.01 0.84
N ASN A 233 10.73 -8.88 1.31
CA ASN A 233 9.87 -8.82 2.48
C ASN A 233 8.54 -8.17 2.08
N LEU A 234 7.46 -8.51 2.76
CA LEU A 234 6.10 -8.16 2.36
C LEU A 234 5.17 -8.03 3.58
N ILE A 235 4.05 -7.38 3.39
CA ILE A 235 3.02 -7.22 4.41
C ILE A 235 1.64 -7.55 3.83
N TRP A 236 0.78 -8.16 4.64
CA TRP A 236 -0.61 -8.37 4.26
C TRP A 236 -1.34 -7.03 4.10
N GLN A 237 -2.16 -6.87 3.04
CA GLN A 237 -2.79 -5.59 2.71
C GLN A 237 -3.69 -5.06 3.82
N ARG A 238 -4.43 -5.92 4.53
CA ARG A 238 -5.25 -5.54 5.69
C ARG A 238 -4.40 -4.92 6.80
N ASP A 239 -3.25 -5.51 7.10
CA ASP A 239 -2.36 -5.01 8.14
C ASP A 239 -1.71 -3.68 7.74
N ALA A 240 -1.31 -3.54 6.46
CA ALA A 240 -0.82 -2.27 5.93
C ALA A 240 -1.89 -1.17 6.00
N ALA A 241 -3.16 -1.49 5.72
CA ALA A 241 -4.28 -0.55 5.85
C ALA A 241 -4.53 -0.14 7.31
N ALA A 242 -4.49 -1.09 8.25
CA ALA A 242 -4.62 -0.81 9.68
C ALA A 242 -3.46 0.05 10.20
N LEU A 243 -2.23 -0.22 9.75
CA LEU A 243 -1.06 0.61 10.08
C LEU A 243 -1.19 2.02 9.51
N ALA A 244 -1.72 2.21 8.29
CA ALA A 244 -1.93 3.54 7.73
C ALA A 244 -2.87 4.39 8.59
N ILE A 245 -3.93 3.80 9.15
CA ILE A 245 -4.83 4.47 10.10
C ILE A 245 -4.06 4.87 11.37
N ARG A 246 -3.31 3.95 11.96
CA ARG A 246 -2.52 4.20 13.19
C ARG A 246 -1.42 5.23 12.96
N CYS A 247 -0.86 5.29 11.77
CA CYS A 247 0.15 6.26 11.38
C CYS A 247 -0.36 7.71 11.36
N LEU A 248 -1.68 7.96 11.37
CA LEU A 248 -2.23 9.31 11.59
C LEU A 248 -1.80 9.90 12.95
N GLU A 249 -1.64 9.07 13.99
CA GLU A 249 -1.10 9.50 15.29
C GLU A 249 0.39 9.85 15.22
N ALA A 250 1.10 9.30 14.24
CA ALA A 250 2.54 9.51 14.04
C ALA A 250 2.87 10.67 13.09
N ALA A 251 1.86 11.26 12.43
CA ALA A 251 2.06 12.45 11.61
C ALA A 251 2.62 13.59 12.47
N ALA A 252 3.70 14.22 12.00
CA ALA A 252 4.51 15.16 12.79
C ALA A 252 5.00 16.36 11.97
N VAL A 253 5.43 17.40 12.68
CA VAL A 253 6.19 18.53 12.14
C VAL A 253 7.52 18.58 12.92
N PRO A 254 8.69 18.45 12.28
CA PRO A 254 8.89 18.20 10.84
C PRO A 254 8.34 16.84 10.40
N PRO A 255 8.06 16.66 9.08
CA PRO A 255 7.57 15.41 8.53
C PRO A 255 8.50 14.23 8.83
N ALA A 256 7.90 13.09 9.20
CA ALA A 256 8.61 11.84 9.41
C ALA A 256 8.36 10.86 8.26
N ALA A 257 9.29 9.94 8.03
CA ALA A 257 9.10 8.79 7.13
C ALA A 257 9.05 7.50 7.94
N LEU A 258 8.35 6.48 7.43
CA LEU A 258 8.27 5.18 8.06
C LEU A 258 8.17 4.08 7.00
N ASN A 259 9.06 3.10 7.06
CA ASN A 259 9.00 1.89 6.24
C ASN A 259 7.92 0.95 6.77
N VAL A 260 7.08 0.47 5.86
CA VAL A 260 5.96 -0.41 6.21
C VAL A 260 6.00 -1.68 5.39
N THR A 261 6.42 -2.75 6.02
CA THR A 261 6.47 -4.12 5.48
C THR A 261 6.58 -5.12 6.64
N GLY A 262 6.58 -6.43 6.37
CA GLY A 262 6.93 -7.46 7.36
C GLY A 262 8.44 -7.51 7.60
N LEU A 263 8.85 -8.05 8.74
CA LEU A 263 10.28 -8.21 9.09
C LEU A 263 10.92 -9.44 8.47
N GLU A 264 10.12 -10.42 8.07
CA GLU A 264 10.63 -11.66 7.51
C GLU A 264 11.24 -11.43 6.13
N ARG A 265 12.51 -11.82 5.98
CA ARG A 265 13.18 -11.89 4.68
C ARG A 265 12.88 -13.25 4.07
N LEU A 266 12.12 -13.25 2.98
CA LEU A 266 11.67 -14.45 2.30
C LEU A 266 12.52 -14.73 1.06
N SER A 267 13.06 -15.94 0.93
CA SER A 267 13.65 -16.40 -0.32
C SER A 267 12.54 -16.62 -1.36
N VAL A 268 12.67 -16.03 -2.54
CA VAL A 268 11.72 -16.22 -3.65
C VAL A 268 11.69 -17.69 -4.09
N ARG A 269 12.85 -18.38 -4.07
CA ARG A 269 12.94 -19.81 -4.34
C ARG A 269 12.14 -20.62 -3.32
N ALA A 270 12.39 -20.43 -2.03
CA ALA A 270 11.67 -21.12 -0.96
C ALA A 270 10.16 -20.79 -0.98
N LEU A 271 9.80 -19.54 -1.30
CA LEU A 271 8.41 -19.15 -1.51
C LEU A 271 7.75 -19.94 -2.65
N ALA A 272 8.42 -20.08 -3.79
CA ALA A 272 7.93 -20.85 -4.92
C ALA A 272 7.82 -22.36 -4.58
N GLU A 273 8.78 -22.91 -3.85
CA GLU A 273 8.74 -24.31 -3.35
C GLU A 273 7.56 -24.51 -2.39
N ARG A 274 7.33 -23.55 -1.48
CA ARG A 274 6.18 -23.56 -0.56
C ARG A 274 4.85 -23.50 -1.33
N CYS A 275 4.75 -22.59 -2.32
CA CYS A 275 3.57 -22.55 -3.22
C CYS A 275 3.41 -23.86 -3.96
N GLY A 276 4.50 -24.44 -4.46
CA GLY A 276 4.47 -25.73 -5.15
C GLY A 276 3.92 -26.87 -4.31
N ALA A 277 4.34 -26.96 -3.05
CA ALA A 277 3.82 -27.94 -2.10
C ALA A 277 2.33 -27.76 -1.84
N LEU A 278 1.83 -26.53 -1.73
CA LEU A 278 0.42 -26.22 -1.51
C LEU A 278 -0.46 -26.45 -2.75
N LEU A 279 0.11 -26.24 -3.94
CA LEU A 279 -0.60 -26.34 -5.23
C LEU A 279 -0.46 -27.72 -5.89
N GLY A 280 0.34 -28.63 -5.31
CA GLY A 280 0.63 -29.93 -5.90
C GLY A 280 1.42 -29.84 -7.22
N ARG A 281 2.30 -28.84 -7.37
CA ARG A 281 3.07 -28.55 -8.58
C ARG A 281 4.54 -28.32 -8.24
N ARG A 282 5.45 -28.90 -9.04
CA ARG A 282 6.89 -28.62 -8.90
C ARG A 282 7.21 -27.28 -9.57
N PRO A 283 7.81 -26.30 -8.86
CA PRO A 283 8.21 -25.04 -9.47
C PRO A 283 9.37 -25.23 -10.45
N VAL A 284 9.39 -24.41 -11.49
CA VAL A 284 10.50 -24.29 -12.43
C VAL A 284 11.16 -22.93 -12.19
N PHE A 285 12.48 -22.87 -12.22
CA PHE A 285 13.23 -21.66 -11.95
C PHE A 285 14.02 -21.17 -13.16
N THR A 286 14.21 -19.85 -13.25
CA THR A 286 15.10 -19.20 -14.21
C THR A 286 15.91 -18.10 -13.53
N GLY A 287 17.09 -17.81 -14.07
CA GLY A 287 18.02 -16.85 -13.47
C GLY A 287 18.82 -17.42 -12.30
N ALA A 288 19.61 -16.57 -11.70
CA ALA A 288 20.37 -16.83 -10.48
C ALA A 288 20.17 -15.64 -9.52
N GLU A 289 20.12 -15.92 -8.24
CA GLU A 289 19.91 -14.92 -7.19
C GLU A 289 21.02 -13.86 -7.21
N ALA A 290 20.63 -12.59 -7.35
CA ALA A 290 21.56 -11.48 -7.29
C ALA A 290 22.04 -11.25 -5.83
N PRO A 291 23.26 -10.70 -5.64
CA PRO A 291 23.78 -10.38 -4.31
C PRO A 291 23.06 -9.19 -3.66
N GLN A 292 22.21 -8.49 -4.39
CA GLN A 292 21.43 -7.35 -3.93
C GLN A 292 19.94 -7.60 -4.18
N ALA A 293 19.10 -7.00 -3.35
CA ALA A 293 17.64 -7.09 -3.45
C ALA A 293 16.94 -5.81 -2.99
N TRP A 294 15.66 -5.66 -3.35
CA TRP A 294 14.74 -4.70 -2.75
C TRP A 294 14.31 -5.24 -1.38
N LEU A 295 15.02 -4.83 -0.33
CA LEU A 295 14.71 -5.18 1.06
C LEU A 295 14.64 -3.92 1.91
N TRP A 296 13.71 -3.91 2.85
CA TRP A 296 13.43 -2.75 3.71
C TRP A 296 13.42 -3.15 5.18
N ASP A 297 14.03 -2.33 6.00
CA ASP A 297 13.99 -2.46 7.44
C ASP A 297 12.79 -1.70 7.99
N ALA A 298 11.81 -2.42 8.53
CA ALA A 298 10.62 -1.86 9.15
C ALA A 298 10.64 -1.93 10.68
N ARG A 299 11.81 -2.13 11.30
CA ARG A 299 11.92 -2.25 12.77
C ARG A 299 11.40 -1.02 13.49
N ALA A 300 11.59 0.18 12.94
CA ALA A 300 11.04 1.41 13.53
C ALA A 300 9.51 1.39 13.58
N CYS A 301 8.86 0.92 12.50
CA CYS A 301 7.41 0.74 12.46
C CYS A 301 6.94 -0.28 13.50
N HIS A 302 7.59 -1.43 13.54
CA HIS A 302 7.20 -2.51 14.45
C HIS A 302 7.49 -2.19 15.93
N ALA A 303 8.54 -1.43 16.22
CA ALA A 303 8.81 -0.95 17.59
C ALA A 303 7.71 0.01 18.07
N ARG A 304 7.14 0.82 17.17
CA ARG A 304 6.10 1.78 17.50
C ARG A 304 4.69 1.16 17.55
N PHE A 305 4.38 0.27 16.62
CA PHE A 305 3.03 -0.22 16.38
C PHE A 305 2.83 -1.72 16.62
N GLY A 306 3.89 -2.45 16.92
CA GLY A 306 3.87 -3.91 16.96
C GLY A 306 3.98 -4.56 15.58
N PRO A 307 4.19 -5.89 15.53
CA PRO A 307 4.26 -6.63 14.26
C PRO A 307 2.90 -6.69 13.55
N PRO A 308 2.86 -6.99 12.24
CA PRO A 308 1.63 -7.33 11.53
C PRO A 308 0.91 -8.50 12.20
N GLU A 309 -0.43 -8.52 12.13
CA GLU A 309 -1.24 -9.63 12.67
C GLU A 309 -1.12 -10.88 11.80
N THR A 310 -0.92 -10.69 10.47
CA THR A 310 -0.84 -11.78 9.49
C THR A 310 0.62 -12.12 9.20
N THR A 311 1.00 -13.36 9.45
CA THR A 311 2.34 -13.87 9.13
C THR A 311 2.50 -14.10 7.61
N ALA A 312 3.75 -14.13 7.14
CA ALA A 312 4.02 -14.43 5.73
C ALA A 312 3.50 -15.82 5.31
N ASP A 313 3.61 -16.83 6.20
CA ASP A 313 3.12 -18.18 5.89
C ASP A 313 1.58 -18.25 5.81
N GLU A 314 0.85 -17.49 6.63
CA GLU A 314 -0.60 -17.35 6.50
C GLU A 314 -0.98 -16.68 5.18
N ALA A 315 -0.29 -15.60 4.81
CA ALA A 315 -0.50 -14.94 3.51
C ALA A 315 -0.25 -15.89 2.34
N VAL A 316 0.82 -16.71 2.39
CA VAL A 316 1.11 -17.72 1.37
C VAL A 316 -0.02 -18.75 1.28
N ARG A 317 -0.50 -19.28 2.40
CA ARG A 317 -1.62 -20.24 2.40
C ARG A 317 -2.90 -19.63 1.81
N MET A 318 -3.28 -18.43 2.22
CA MET A 318 -4.47 -17.74 1.72
C MET A 318 -4.38 -17.47 0.21
N VAL A 319 -3.24 -17.00 -0.28
CA VAL A 319 -3.03 -16.73 -1.70
C VAL A 319 -3.01 -18.02 -2.52
N CYS A 320 -2.32 -19.07 -2.07
CA CYS A 320 -2.30 -20.35 -2.77
C CYS A 320 -3.68 -21.01 -2.83
N ALA A 321 -4.46 -20.95 -1.74
CA ALA A 321 -5.84 -21.46 -1.73
C ALA A 321 -6.74 -20.67 -2.72
N TRP A 322 -6.52 -19.35 -2.85
CA TRP A 322 -7.21 -18.51 -3.81
C TRP A 322 -6.85 -18.88 -5.26
N VAL A 323 -5.56 -19.03 -5.56
CA VAL A 323 -5.05 -19.39 -6.88
C VAL A 323 -5.51 -20.81 -7.29
N ALA A 324 -5.46 -21.78 -6.36
CA ALA A 324 -5.86 -23.17 -6.61
C ALA A 324 -7.30 -23.31 -7.11
N ARG A 325 -8.22 -22.45 -6.66
CA ARG A 325 -9.62 -22.44 -7.09
C ARG A 325 -9.92 -21.51 -8.28
N GLY A 326 -8.88 -20.94 -8.93
CA GLY A 326 -9.06 -20.03 -10.05
C GLY A 326 -9.63 -18.67 -9.64
N GLY A 327 -9.36 -18.19 -8.41
CA GLY A 327 -9.84 -16.91 -7.93
C GLY A 327 -9.41 -15.73 -8.80
N GLU A 328 -10.18 -14.65 -8.75
CA GLU A 328 -9.94 -13.41 -9.53
C GLU A 328 -8.51 -12.89 -9.36
N SER A 329 -7.97 -12.28 -10.41
CA SER A 329 -6.69 -11.54 -10.41
C SER A 329 -6.90 -10.15 -10.97
N PHE A 330 -6.19 -9.15 -10.44
CA PHE A 330 -6.20 -7.81 -11.04
C PHE A 330 -5.47 -7.74 -12.39
N GLY A 331 -4.81 -8.83 -12.83
CA GLY A 331 -4.10 -8.88 -14.10
C GLY A 331 -2.92 -7.90 -14.22
N LYS A 332 -2.39 -7.45 -13.08
CA LYS A 332 -1.30 -6.48 -13.00
C LYS A 332 -0.12 -7.11 -12.26
N PRO A 333 0.91 -7.65 -12.96
CA PRO A 333 2.07 -8.21 -12.31
C PRO A 333 2.80 -7.15 -11.49
N THR A 334 3.38 -7.55 -10.37
CA THR A 334 4.15 -6.63 -9.51
C THR A 334 5.46 -6.16 -10.15
N LYS A 335 5.99 -6.97 -11.06
CA LYS A 335 7.34 -6.84 -11.64
C LYS A 335 8.41 -6.80 -10.55
N PHE A 336 8.24 -7.57 -9.48
CA PHE A 336 9.18 -7.59 -8.34
C PHE A 336 10.58 -8.04 -8.75
N GLU A 337 10.69 -8.84 -9.82
CA GLU A 337 11.94 -9.34 -10.40
C GLU A 337 12.79 -8.27 -11.12
N VAL A 338 12.22 -7.07 -11.34
CA VAL A 338 12.89 -5.99 -12.07
C VAL A 338 13.90 -5.28 -11.18
N LEU A 339 15.15 -5.16 -11.64
CA LEU A 339 16.25 -4.53 -10.92
C LEU A 339 16.51 -3.07 -11.36
N ASP A 340 16.02 -2.67 -12.53
CA ASP A 340 16.31 -1.36 -13.15
C ASP A 340 15.19 -0.32 -12.99
N GLY A 341 14.14 -0.63 -12.22
CA GLY A 341 13.03 0.28 -11.93
C GLY A 341 12.05 0.51 -13.10
N ARG A 342 12.06 -0.32 -14.13
CA ARG A 342 11.12 -0.26 -15.26
C ARG A 342 9.82 -1.04 -14.95
N PHE A 343 8.90 -0.38 -14.26
CA PHE A 343 7.63 -0.95 -13.83
C PHE A 343 6.50 -0.80 -14.86
#